data_4e69217829f0538bf330e21c53a57f2b
#
_entry.id   4e69217829f0538bf330e21c53a57f2b
#
_cell.length_a   1.000
_cell.length_b   1.000
_cell.length_c   1.000
_cell.angle_alpha   90.00
_cell.angle_beta   90.00
_cell.angle_gamma   90.00
#
_symmetry.space_group_name_H-M   'P 1'
#
loop_
_entity.id
_entity.type
_entity.pdbx_description
1 polymer ?
#
loop_
_entity_poly.entity_id
_entity_poly.type
_entity_poly.pdbx_seq_one_letter_code
_entity_poly.pdbx_strand_id
1 'polypeptide(L)'
;SKEQKGLLKRYLSKVTGLSVAQVERYIRQFLEEGTCEDRRRHSENLFRTRYTAEDVQLLAELDSIHENLSGPATKKLCERMYHVFGDHRYERLSTISNGHLYNLRKEAAYVQVRQVFQKTRSTKIQIGVRRKPYPNGSPGYLRVDSVHQGDLDGVKGIYLINAVDEVTQMQCIVAVPRISEIFLVPALNQMMESFPFVIRNFHSDCGSEYINRKVAEMLEKLRIEQTKSRARHCNDNALVESKNASTVRKYLGYAHIPAPLADLVSEFT
;
A
#
# COMPACT_ATOMS: atom_id res chain seq x y z
N SER A 1 14.92 1.50 -50.75
CA SER A 1 15.37 0.14 -50.30
C SER A 1 14.52 -0.37 -49.16
N LYS A 2 14.61 -1.65 -48.82
CA LYS A 2 13.91 -2.29 -47.68
C LYS A 2 14.30 -1.64 -46.34
N GLU A 3 15.54 -1.28 -46.18
CA GLU A 3 16.09 -0.61 -45.00
C GLU A 3 15.53 0.79 -44.83
N GLN A 4 15.41 1.60 -45.90
CA GLN A 4 14.81 2.93 -45.84
C GLN A 4 13.35 2.90 -45.44
N LYS A 5 12.58 1.90 -45.93
CA LYS A 5 11.18 1.70 -45.52
C LYS A 5 11.09 1.33 -44.02
N GLY A 6 12.01 0.50 -43.51
CA GLY A 6 12.08 0.16 -42.10
C GLY A 6 12.45 1.34 -41.21
N LEU A 7 13.36 2.20 -41.64
CA LEU A 7 13.74 3.41 -40.92
C LEU A 7 12.56 4.40 -40.83
N LEU A 8 11.86 4.60 -41.96
CA LEU A 8 10.71 5.51 -42.04
C LEU A 8 9.56 5.05 -41.11
N LYS A 9 9.28 3.72 -41.07
CA LYS A 9 8.26 3.18 -40.17
C LYS A 9 8.62 3.39 -38.70
N ARG A 10 9.86 3.21 -38.31
CA ARG A 10 10.36 3.48 -36.95
C ARG A 10 10.28 4.97 -36.60
N TYR A 11 10.62 5.82 -37.54
CA TYR A 11 10.48 7.27 -37.36
C TYR A 11 9.03 7.66 -37.14
N LEU A 12 8.10 7.19 -38.00
CA LEU A 12 6.66 7.45 -37.85
C LEU A 12 6.13 6.91 -36.50
N SER A 13 6.54 5.71 -36.10
CA SER A 13 6.19 5.14 -34.80
C SER A 13 6.63 6.05 -33.63
N LYS A 14 7.85 6.61 -33.71
CA LYS A 14 8.39 7.49 -32.69
C LYS A 14 7.65 8.84 -32.62
N VAL A 15 7.31 9.43 -33.77
CA VAL A 15 6.63 10.73 -33.85
C VAL A 15 5.15 10.61 -33.44
N THR A 16 4.48 9.54 -33.85
CA THR A 16 3.04 9.36 -33.60
C THR A 16 2.71 8.65 -32.30
N GLY A 17 3.68 8.02 -31.63
CA GLY A 17 3.47 7.17 -30.47
C GLY A 17 2.73 5.84 -30.79
N LEU A 18 2.48 5.52 -32.07
CA LEU A 18 1.83 4.30 -32.51
C LEU A 18 2.84 3.14 -32.62
N SER A 19 2.39 1.91 -32.38
CA SER A 19 3.25 0.74 -32.65
C SER A 19 3.57 0.61 -34.13
N VAL A 20 4.72 0.00 -34.47
CA VAL A 20 5.13 -0.23 -35.87
C VAL A 20 4.04 -0.98 -36.66
N ALA A 21 3.38 -1.95 -36.03
CA ALA A 21 2.27 -2.67 -36.64
C ALA A 21 1.05 -1.81 -36.95
N GLN A 22 0.76 -0.80 -36.11
CA GLN A 22 -0.28 0.17 -36.37
C GLN A 22 0.10 1.13 -37.50
N VAL A 23 1.34 1.59 -37.53
CA VAL A 23 1.88 2.42 -38.62
C VAL A 23 1.79 1.66 -39.96
N GLU A 24 2.17 0.37 -39.99
CA GLU A 24 2.03 -0.45 -41.19
C GLU A 24 0.59 -0.60 -41.68
N ARG A 25 -0.35 -0.73 -40.77
CA ARG A 25 -1.77 -0.83 -41.07
C ARG A 25 -2.29 0.47 -41.70
N TYR A 26 -1.93 1.62 -41.11
CA TYR A 26 -2.32 2.91 -41.67
C TYR A 26 -1.66 3.22 -43.01
N ILE A 27 -0.40 2.84 -43.21
CA ILE A 27 0.27 2.96 -44.51
C ILE A 27 -0.48 2.11 -45.57
N ARG A 28 -0.85 0.89 -45.25
CA ARG A 28 -1.62 0.03 -46.16
C ARG A 28 -2.96 0.65 -46.49
N GLN A 29 -3.70 1.10 -45.48
CA GLN A 29 -4.99 1.76 -45.68
C GLN A 29 -4.85 2.98 -46.60
N PHE A 30 -3.85 3.82 -46.37
CA PHE A 30 -3.62 5.00 -47.20
C PHE A 30 -3.26 4.65 -48.66
N LEU A 31 -2.51 3.58 -48.88
CA LEU A 31 -2.17 3.14 -50.21
C LEU A 31 -3.36 2.52 -50.98
N GLU A 32 -4.30 1.90 -50.26
CA GLU A 32 -5.50 1.27 -50.83
C GLU A 32 -6.62 2.27 -51.00
N GLU A 33 -6.86 3.18 -50.08
CA GLU A 33 -8.05 4.01 -49.98
C GLU A 33 -7.78 5.53 -50.10
N GLY A 34 -6.52 5.94 -50.06
CA GLY A 34 -6.15 7.36 -50.12
C GLY A 34 -6.38 8.14 -48.82
N THR A 35 -6.94 7.49 -47.78
CA THR A 35 -7.28 8.12 -46.50
C THR A 35 -6.77 7.29 -45.32
N CYS A 36 -6.56 7.96 -44.16
CA CYS A 36 -6.19 7.28 -42.91
C CYS A 36 -7.28 7.55 -41.87
N GLU A 37 -8.20 6.65 -41.72
CA GLU A 37 -9.27 6.74 -40.71
C GLU A 37 -9.09 5.74 -39.59
N ASP A 38 -9.39 6.17 -38.35
CA ASP A 38 -9.42 5.26 -37.19
C ASP A 38 -10.74 4.50 -37.15
N ARG A 39 -10.79 3.34 -37.82
CA ARG A 39 -11.98 2.49 -37.89
C ARG A 39 -12.37 1.82 -36.59
N ARG A 40 -11.56 1.94 -35.52
CA ARG A 40 -11.88 1.32 -34.23
C ARG A 40 -13.13 1.93 -33.59
N ARG A 41 -13.45 3.19 -33.89
CA ARG A 41 -14.64 3.88 -33.38
C ARG A 41 -15.93 3.51 -34.14
N HIS A 42 -15.83 2.92 -35.32
CA HIS A 42 -16.97 2.57 -36.21
C HIS A 42 -17.11 1.06 -36.44
N SER A 43 -16.52 0.23 -35.58
CA SER A 43 -16.66 -1.20 -35.70
C SER A 43 -18.06 -1.61 -35.28
N GLU A 44 -18.86 -2.10 -36.26
CA GLU A 44 -20.17 -2.70 -36.03
C GLU A 44 -20.06 -4.03 -35.22
N ASN A 45 -18.86 -4.61 -35.11
CA ASN A 45 -18.55 -5.84 -34.38
C ASN A 45 -18.13 -5.58 -32.92
N LEU A 46 -18.69 -4.60 -32.26
CA LEU A 46 -18.51 -4.44 -30.83
C LEU A 46 -19.24 -5.58 -30.11
N PHE A 47 -18.52 -6.28 -29.21
CA PHE A 47 -19.15 -7.25 -28.32
C PHE A 47 -20.30 -6.54 -27.58
N ARG A 48 -21.51 -7.09 -27.66
CA ARG A 48 -22.67 -6.52 -26.94
C ARG A 48 -22.33 -6.50 -25.44
N THR A 49 -22.44 -5.32 -24.86
CA THR A 49 -22.32 -5.17 -23.41
C THR A 49 -23.48 -5.90 -22.75
N ARG A 50 -23.18 -6.89 -21.92
CA ARG A 50 -24.19 -7.69 -21.21
C ARG A 50 -24.87 -6.89 -20.11
N TYR A 51 -24.12 -6.01 -19.46
CA TYR A 51 -24.57 -5.20 -18.33
C TYR A 51 -24.73 -3.75 -18.77
N THR A 52 -25.85 -3.15 -18.41
CA THR A 52 -26.20 -1.76 -18.75
C THR A 52 -25.72 -0.80 -17.65
N ALA A 53 -25.79 0.52 -17.91
CA ALA A 53 -25.52 1.53 -16.90
C ALA A 53 -26.47 1.41 -15.69
N GLU A 54 -27.70 0.98 -15.91
CA GLU A 54 -28.69 0.71 -14.86
C GLU A 54 -28.26 -0.45 -13.96
N ASP A 55 -27.68 -1.53 -14.52
CA ASP A 55 -27.15 -2.64 -13.73
C ASP A 55 -25.97 -2.19 -12.86
N VAL A 56 -25.12 -1.31 -13.41
CA VAL A 56 -23.96 -0.76 -12.68
C VAL A 56 -24.44 0.12 -11.51
N GLN A 57 -25.45 0.95 -11.75
CA GLN A 57 -26.04 1.79 -10.71
C GLN A 57 -26.71 0.95 -9.62
N LEU A 58 -27.50 -0.06 -10.01
CA LEU A 58 -28.14 -1.00 -9.09
C LEU A 58 -27.14 -1.76 -8.22
N LEU A 59 -25.99 -2.16 -8.81
CA LEU A 59 -24.90 -2.77 -8.08
C LEU A 59 -24.28 -1.78 -7.08
N ALA A 60 -24.13 -0.50 -7.47
CA ALA A 60 -23.58 0.53 -6.58
C ALA A 60 -24.52 0.82 -5.39
N GLU A 61 -25.83 0.84 -5.61
CA GLU A 61 -26.84 0.99 -4.57
C GLU A 61 -26.80 -0.19 -3.58
N LEU A 62 -26.78 -1.43 -4.10
CA LEU A 62 -26.68 -2.65 -3.28
C LEU A 62 -25.42 -2.64 -2.40
N ASP A 63 -24.28 -2.32 -3.00
CA ASP A 63 -23.00 -2.24 -2.29
C ASP A 63 -22.99 -1.09 -1.25
N SER A 64 -23.75 -0.03 -1.48
CA SER A 64 -23.86 1.10 -0.52
C SER A 64 -24.65 0.70 0.72
N ILE A 65 -25.70 -0.11 0.56
CA ILE A 65 -26.52 -0.61 1.68
C ILE A 65 -25.72 -1.62 2.53
N HIS A 66 -24.86 -2.43 1.91
CA HIS A 66 -24.16 -3.55 2.56
C HIS A 66 -22.68 -3.31 2.85
N GLU A 67 -22.21 -2.06 2.84
CA GLU A 67 -20.86 -1.64 3.27
C GLU A 67 -19.68 -2.42 2.65
N ASN A 68 -19.70 -2.67 1.32
CA ASN A 68 -18.56 -3.28 0.61
C ASN A 68 -18.30 -4.76 0.89
N LEU A 69 -19.27 -5.59 0.76
CA LEU A 69 -19.06 -7.02 0.82
C LEU A 69 -18.09 -7.54 -0.26
N SER A 70 -17.50 -8.70 0.00
CA SER A 70 -16.69 -9.38 -1.00
C SER A 70 -17.49 -9.71 -2.27
N GLY A 71 -16.81 -9.80 -3.43
CA GLY A 71 -17.49 -10.13 -4.69
C GLY A 71 -18.38 -11.38 -4.61
N PRO A 72 -17.95 -12.50 -4.03
CA PRO A 72 -18.80 -13.68 -3.84
C PRO A 72 -20.04 -13.41 -2.97
N ALA A 73 -19.90 -12.62 -1.90
CA ALA A 73 -21.03 -12.27 -1.03
C ALA A 73 -22.05 -11.37 -1.78
N THR A 74 -21.56 -10.33 -2.47
CA THR A 74 -22.44 -9.45 -3.29
C THR A 74 -23.14 -10.24 -4.40
N LYS A 75 -22.41 -11.15 -5.08
CA LYS A 75 -23.03 -12.03 -6.07
C LYS A 75 -24.19 -12.82 -5.44
N LYS A 76 -23.97 -13.39 -4.25
CA LYS A 76 -25.01 -14.15 -3.56
C LYS A 76 -26.21 -13.29 -3.16
N LEU A 77 -26.00 -12.03 -2.83
CA LEU A 77 -27.08 -11.08 -2.62
C LEU A 77 -27.87 -10.83 -3.91
N CYS A 78 -27.20 -10.58 -5.04
CA CYS A 78 -27.86 -10.41 -6.33
C CYS A 78 -28.71 -11.65 -6.72
N GLU A 79 -28.17 -12.86 -6.48
CA GLU A 79 -28.92 -14.11 -6.68
C GLU A 79 -30.18 -14.16 -5.80
N ARG A 80 -30.07 -13.78 -4.54
CA ARG A 80 -31.22 -13.77 -3.60
C ARG A 80 -32.24 -12.69 -3.97
N MET A 81 -31.81 -11.51 -4.38
CA MET A 81 -32.71 -10.43 -4.80
C MET A 81 -33.60 -10.91 -5.95
N TYR A 82 -33.03 -11.61 -6.93
CA TYR A 82 -33.77 -12.15 -8.05
C TYR A 82 -34.62 -13.38 -7.69
N HIS A 83 -33.99 -14.42 -7.11
CA HIS A 83 -34.67 -15.73 -6.94
C HIS A 83 -35.56 -15.82 -5.70
N VAL A 84 -35.26 -15.07 -4.64
CA VAL A 84 -35.99 -15.14 -3.36
C VAL A 84 -36.97 -13.98 -3.21
N PHE A 85 -36.53 -12.77 -3.53
CA PHE A 85 -37.36 -11.58 -3.39
C PHE A 85 -38.09 -11.17 -4.66
N GLY A 86 -37.84 -11.84 -5.80
CA GLY A 86 -38.55 -11.60 -7.07
C GLY A 86 -38.23 -10.26 -7.73
N ASP A 87 -37.14 -9.62 -7.39
CA ASP A 87 -36.73 -8.35 -7.99
C ASP A 87 -36.09 -8.57 -9.37
N HIS A 88 -36.87 -8.42 -10.41
CA HIS A 88 -36.46 -8.64 -11.81
C HIS A 88 -35.32 -7.71 -12.27
N ARG A 89 -35.06 -6.59 -11.60
CA ARG A 89 -33.94 -5.71 -11.92
C ARG A 89 -32.60 -6.42 -11.77
N TYR A 90 -32.54 -7.41 -10.88
CA TYR A 90 -31.32 -8.20 -10.62
C TYR A 90 -31.14 -9.41 -11.55
N GLU A 91 -31.99 -9.61 -12.55
CA GLU A 91 -31.94 -10.76 -13.46
C GLU A 91 -30.52 -10.96 -14.05
N ARG A 92 -29.94 -9.91 -14.65
CA ARG A 92 -28.61 -9.96 -15.25
C ARG A 92 -27.52 -10.09 -14.17
N LEU A 93 -27.64 -9.36 -13.07
CA LEU A 93 -26.68 -9.39 -11.97
C LEU A 93 -26.69 -10.72 -11.21
N SER A 94 -27.80 -11.45 -11.17
CA SER A 94 -27.89 -12.76 -10.49
C SER A 94 -26.94 -13.80 -11.07
N THR A 95 -26.60 -13.67 -12.36
CA THR A 95 -25.70 -14.59 -13.07
C THR A 95 -24.30 -14.04 -13.28
N ILE A 96 -23.93 -12.92 -12.62
CA ILE A 96 -22.64 -12.29 -12.81
C ILE A 96 -21.48 -13.14 -12.29
N SER A 97 -20.37 -13.16 -13.00
CA SER A 97 -19.14 -13.75 -12.49
C SER A 97 -18.43 -12.78 -11.53
N ASN A 98 -17.69 -13.32 -10.53
CA ASN A 98 -16.92 -12.49 -9.59
C ASN A 98 -15.96 -11.54 -10.31
N GLY A 99 -15.27 -12.01 -11.36
CA GLY A 99 -14.34 -11.18 -12.14
C GLY A 99 -15.07 -10.01 -12.82
N HIS A 100 -16.24 -10.25 -13.40
CA HIS A 100 -17.01 -9.20 -14.06
C HIS A 100 -17.59 -8.20 -13.05
N LEU A 101 -18.05 -8.67 -11.89
CA LEU A 101 -18.50 -7.82 -10.79
C LEU A 101 -17.42 -6.82 -10.36
N TYR A 102 -16.18 -7.28 -10.20
CA TYR A 102 -15.06 -6.38 -9.89
C TYR A 102 -14.72 -5.43 -11.06
N ASN A 103 -15.02 -5.79 -12.31
CA ASN A 103 -14.85 -4.87 -13.43
C ASN A 103 -15.92 -3.77 -13.42
N LEU A 104 -17.20 -4.12 -13.18
CA LEU A 104 -18.28 -3.14 -13.05
C LEU A 104 -18.02 -2.14 -11.91
N ARG A 105 -17.45 -2.59 -10.79
CA ARG A 105 -17.03 -1.71 -9.67
C ARG A 105 -15.96 -0.68 -10.04
N LYS A 106 -15.30 -0.82 -11.18
CA LYS A 106 -14.30 0.14 -11.69
C LYS A 106 -14.87 1.14 -12.68
N GLU A 107 -16.09 0.93 -13.15
CA GLU A 107 -16.72 1.80 -14.13
C GLU A 107 -17.03 3.18 -13.55
N ALA A 108 -16.94 4.21 -14.40
CA ALA A 108 -17.19 5.59 -14.00
C ALA A 108 -18.57 5.78 -13.37
N ALA A 109 -19.60 5.13 -13.94
CA ALA A 109 -20.97 5.17 -13.44
C ALA A 109 -21.08 4.63 -12.00
N TYR A 110 -20.37 3.53 -11.67
CA TYR A 110 -20.32 2.99 -10.31
C TYR A 110 -19.63 3.96 -9.35
N VAL A 111 -18.48 4.50 -9.77
CA VAL A 111 -17.65 5.40 -8.94
C VAL A 111 -18.35 6.73 -8.65
N GLN A 112 -19.17 7.22 -9.58
CA GLN A 112 -19.97 8.44 -9.40
C GLN A 112 -21.08 8.30 -8.36
N VAL A 113 -21.75 7.14 -8.34
CA VAL A 113 -22.83 6.87 -7.36
C VAL A 113 -22.27 6.60 -5.98
N ARG A 114 -21.08 6.06 -5.92
CA ARG A 114 -20.43 5.64 -4.69
C ARG A 114 -19.18 6.44 -4.41
N GLN A 115 -19.12 7.12 -3.26
CA GLN A 115 -17.86 7.66 -2.74
C GLN A 115 -16.95 6.48 -2.35
N VAL A 116 -16.18 5.98 -3.32
CA VAL A 116 -15.21 4.92 -3.07
C VAL A 116 -13.99 5.56 -2.43
N PHE A 117 -13.66 5.13 -1.21
CA PHE A 117 -12.38 5.44 -0.59
C PHE A 117 -11.26 4.87 -1.47
N GLN A 118 -10.58 5.71 -2.22
CA GLN A 118 -9.39 5.31 -2.95
C GLN A 118 -8.24 5.20 -1.96
N LYS A 119 -7.77 3.96 -1.77
CA LYS A 119 -6.50 3.77 -1.05
C LYS A 119 -5.44 4.61 -1.74
N THR A 120 -4.86 5.55 -1.00
CA THR A 120 -3.68 6.28 -1.47
C THR A 120 -2.64 5.27 -1.93
N ARG A 121 -2.16 5.41 -3.16
CA ARG A 121 -1.05 4.57 -3.63
C ARG A 121 0.15 4.89 -2.75
N SER A 122 0.69 3.89 -2.07
CA SER A 122 1.95 4.05 -1.35
C SER A 122 3.02 4.51 -2.33
N THR A 123 3.53 5.71 -2.16
CA THR A 123 4.71 6.19 -2.87
C THR A 123 5.86 5.26 -2.50
N LYS A 124 6.52 4.66 -3.50
CA LYS A 124 7.73 3.86 -3.27
C LYS A 124 8.86 4.81 -2.92
N ILE A 125 9.06 5.05 -1.63
CA ILE A 125 10.19 5.83 -1.13
C ILE A 125 11.43 4.93 -1.22
N GLN A 126 12.46 5.39 -1.94
CA GLN A 126 13.72 4.66 -2.11
C GLN A 126 14.68 4.89 -0.92
N ILE A 127 14.16 4.92 0.29
CA ILE A 127 14.92 5.05 1.53
C ILE A 127 15.05 3.67 2.17
N GLY A 128 16.27 3.32 2.60
CA GLY A 128 16.58 2.03 3.22
C GLY A 128 16.61 0.84 2.25
N VAL A 129 17.54 -0.07 2.49
CA VAL A 129 17.71 -1.28 1.68
C VAL A 129 16.74 -2.37 2.11
N ARG A 130 16.03 -3.00 1.16
CA ARG A 130 15.14 -4.13 1.45
C ARG A 130 15.92 -5.42 1.63
N ARG A 131 16.41 -5.68 2.83
CA ARG A 131 17.04 -6.95 3.19
C ARG A 131 16.91 -7.22 4.69
N LYS A 132 16.91 -8.50 5.07
CA LYS A 132 17.07 -8.89 6.47
C LYS A 132 18.53 -8.58 6.88
N PRO A 133 18.78 -7.89 8.00
CA PRO A 133 20.12 -7.72 8.53
C PRO A 133 20.76 -9.05 8.88
N TYR A 134 22.09 -9.09 8.79
CA TYR A 134 22.88 -10.26 9.14
C TYR A 134 24.04 -9.84 10.04
N PRO A 135 23.86 -9.93 11.37
CA PRO A 135 24.84 -9.43 12.35
C PRO A 135 26.12 -10.26 12.46
N ASN A 136 26.08 -11.53 12.01
CA ASN A 136 27.21 -12.47 12.11
C ASN A 136 27.85 -12.51 13.52
N GLY A 137 27.00 -12.53 14.57
CA GLY A 137 27.43 -12.56 15.96
C GLY A 137 27.95 -11.24 16.53
N SER A 138 27.95 -10.15 15.76
CA SER A 138 28.41 -8.82 16.23
C SER A 138 27.20 -7.98 16.69
N PRO A 139 27.22 -7.34 17.88
CA PRO A 139 26.17 -6.43 18.33
C PRO A 139 26.13 -5.16 17.49
N GLY A 140 25.00 -4.42 17.60
CA GLY A 140 24.78 -3.17 16.91
C GLY A 140 23.82 -3.28 15.71
N TYR A 141 23.06 -4.37 15.60
CA TYR A 141 22.02 -4.56 14.59
C TYR A 141 20.64 -4.46 15.24
N LEU A 142 20.09 -3.25 15.23
CA LEU A 142 18.84 -2.94 15.91
C LEU A 142 17.63 -3.31 15.06
N ARG A 143 16.64 -3.97 15.69
CA ARG A 143 15.27 -4.14 15.21
C ARG A 143 14.39 -3.12 15.89
N VAL A 144 13.74 -2.26 15.12
CA VAL A 144 12.96 -1.16 15.65
C VAL A 144 11.51 -1.24 15.20
N ASP A 145 10.62 -1.00 16.15
CA ASP A 145 9.19 -0.96 15.92
C ASP A 145 8.52 0.05 16.85
N SER A 146 7.30 0.48 16.53
CA SER A 146 6.51 1.39 17.35
C SER A 146 5.21 0.74 17.82
N VAL A 147 4.91 0.90 19.10
CA VAL A 147 3.70 0.39 19.73
C VAL A 147 2.81 1.55 20.15
N HIS A 148 1.61 1.60 19.61
CA HIS A 148 0.60 2.58 19.99
C HIS A 148 -0.13 2.16 21.27
N GLN A 149 -0.24 3.08 22.22
CA GLN A 149 -0.82 2.82 23.55
C GLN A 149 -2.29 3.31 23.64
N GLY A 150 -3.11 2.73 22.79
CA GLY A 150 -4.57 2.87 22.83
C GLY A 150 -5.12 4.22 22.39
N ASP A 151 -6.43 4.25 22.19
CA ASP A 151 -7.23 5.46 21.93
C ASP A 151 -8.34 5.53 22.97
N LEU A 152 -8.64 6.73 23.47
CA LEU A 152 -9.74 6.98 24.39
C LEU A 152 -10.51 8.21 23.90
N ASP A 153 -11.80 8.05 23.61
CA ASP A 153 -12.69 9.11 23.14
C ASP A 153 -12.15 9.92 21.95
N GLY A 154 -11.48 9.22 21.00
CA GLY A 154 -10.86 9.85 19.83
C GLY A 154 -9.51 10.53 20.10
N VAL A 155 -9.02 10.51 21.34
CA VAL A 155 -7.69 10.99 21.72
C VAL A 155 -6.70 9.85 21.69
N LYS A 156 -5.64 10.00 20.90
CA LYS A 156 -4.57 8.99 20.80
C LYS A 156 -3.69 9.00 22.05
N GLY A 157 -3.37 7.79 22.52
CA GLY A 157 -2.35 7.60 23.55
C GLY A 157 -0.93 7.78 23.01
N ILE A 158 0.04 7.64 23.92
CA ILE A 158 1.48 7.71 23.59
C ILE A 158 1.88 6.58 22.62
N TYR A 159 3.02 6.74 22.00
CA TYR A 159 3.69 5.72 21.21
C TYR A 159 4.98 5.32 21.91
N LEU A 160 5.26 4.02 21.95
CA LEU A 160 6.48 3.46 22.51
C LEU A 160 7.36 3.00 21.34
N ILE A 161 8.52 3.61 21.21
CA ILE A 161 9.53 3.21 20.24
C ILE A 161 10.37 2.14 20.92
N ASN A 162 10.40 0.95 20.36
CA ASN A 162 11.12 -0.18 20.89
C ASN A 162 12.25 -0.57 19.96
N ALA A 163 13.48 -0.58 20.45
CA ALA A 163 14.66 -1.04 19.73
C ALA A 163 15.30 -2.21 20.48
N VAL A 164 15.61 -3.27 19.73
CA VAL A 164 16.22 -4.50 20.26
C VAL A 164 17.43 -4.86 19.43
N ASP A 165 18.59 -5.03 20.05
CA ASP A 165 19.75 -5.59 19.38
C ASP A 165 19.59 -7.09 19.12
N GLU A 166 19.87 -7.52 17.89
CA GLU A 166 19.64 -8.90 17.45
C GLU A 166 20.53 -9.92 18.16
N VAL A 167 21.74 -9.52 18.56
CA VAL A 167 22.75 -10.41 19.16
C VAL A 167 22.64 -10.46 20.68
N THR A 168 22.69 -9.33 21.33
CA THR A 168 22.68 -9.23 22.80
C THR A 168 21.29 -9.33 23.40
N GLN A 169 20.26 -9.15 22.61
CA GLN A 169 18.87 -9.02 23.05
C GLN A 169 18.61 -7.82 23.98
N MET A 170 19.61 -6.91 24.10
CA MET A 170 19.43 -5.67 24.82
C MET A 170 18.33 -4.85 24.17
N GLN A 171 17.44 -4.33 24.98
CA GLN A 171 16.25 -3.61 24.58
C GLN A 171 16.29 -2.19 25.17
N CYS A 172 15.92 -1.21 24.37
CA CYS A 172 15.69 0.15 24.80
C CYS A 172 14.28 0.59 24.31
N ILE A 173 13.52 1.18 25.22
CA ILE A 173 12.18 1.68 24.92
C ILE A 173 12.13 3.16 25.26
N VAL A 174 11.59 3.98 24.36
CA VAL A 174 11.36 5.42 24.58
C VAL A 174 9.93 5.74 24.23
N ALA A 175 9.23 6.43 25.12
CA ALA A 175 7.88 6.90 24.87
C ALA A 175 7.89 8.27 24.19
N VAL A 176 6.99 8.46 23.22
CA VAL A 176 6.77 9.76 22.57
C VAL A 176 5.29 10.10 22.54
N PRO A 177 4.92 11.39 22.67
CA PRO A 177 3.52 11.81 22.68
C PRO A 177 2.78 11.46 21.36
N ARG A 178 3.52 11.47 20.24
CA ARG A 178 3.01 11.15 18.90
C ARG A 178 4.15 10.85 17.93
N ILE A 179 3.85 10.11 16.88
CA ILE A 179 4.79 9.87 15.79
C ILE A 179 4.86 11.13 14.89
N SER A 180 5.91 11.93 15.11
CA SER A 180 6.27 13.05 14.25
C SER A 180 7.77 13.29 14.31
N GLU A 181 8.36 13.93 13.31
CA GLU A 181 9.81 14.19 13.24
C GLU A 181 10.34 14.87 14.48
N ILE A 182 9.58 15.82 15.07
CA ILE A 182 9.96 16.59 16.24
C ILE A 182 10.19 15.71 17.47
N PHE A 183 9.40 14.66 17.64
CA PHE A 183 9.49 13.74 18.77
C PHE A 183 10.34 12.51 18.44
N LEU A 184 10.24 12.01 17.21
CA LEU A 184 10.89 10.76 16.83
C LEU A 184 12.42 10.90 16.73
N VAL A 185 12.93 11.97 16.11
CA VAL A 185 14.37 12.14 15.91
C VAL A 185 15.12 12.28 17.23
N PRO A 186 14.69 13.11 18.21
CA PRO A 186 15.31 13.13 19.54
C PRO A 186 15.25 11.80 20.27
N ALA A 187 14.09 11.10 20.22
CA ALA A 187 13.92 9.80 20.84
C ALA A 187 14.89 8.75 20.25
N LEU A 188 15.04 8.72 18.94
CA LEU A 188 15.99 7.81 18.28
C LEU A 188 17.44 8.14 18.65
N ASN A 189 17.82 9.43 18.75
CA ASN A 189 19.15 9.81 19.22
C ASN A 189 19.40 9.32 20.64
N GLN A 190 18.49 9.56 21.57
CA GLN A 190 18.57 9.08 22.94
C GLN A 190 18.73 7.54 23.00
N MET A 191 17.93 6.82 22.21
CA MET A 191 18.04 5.37 22.12
C MET A 191 19.40 4.91 21.61
N MET A 192 19.96 5.56 20.58
CA MET A 192 21.27 5.21 20.03
C MET A 192 22.38 5.38 21.08
N GLU A 193 22.28 6.41 21.91
CA GLU A 193 23.25 6.69 23.00
C GLU A 193 23.12 5.71 24.17
N SER A 194 21.96 5.08 24.34
CA SER A 194 21.72 4.13 25.44
C SER A 194 22.39 2.76 25.24
N PHE A 195 22.77 2.41 24.01
CA PHE A 195 23.43 1.13 23.74
C PHE A 195 24.96 1.24 24.00
N PRO A 196 25.55 0.28 24.72
CA PRO A 196 26.98 0.32 25.09
C PRO A 196 27.92 -0.11 23.95
N PHE A 197 27.44 -0.22 22.74
CA PHE A 197 28.18 -0.65 21.55
C PHE A 197 27.81 0.20 20.31
N VAL A 198 28.69 0.14 19.32
CA VAL A 198 28.49 0.89 18.08
C VAL A 198 27.29 0.32 17.29
N ILE A 199 26.30 1.16 17.00
CA ILE A 199 25.18 0.80 16.17
C ILE A 199 25.63 0.79 14.70
N ARG A 200 25.37 -0.32 14.01
CA ARG A 200 25.80 -0.59 12.62
C ARG A 200 24.62 -0.62 11.66
N ASN A 201 23.48 -1.10 12.14
CA ASN A 201 22.29 -1.26 11.31
C ASN A 201 21.04 -0.91 12.10
N PHE A 202 20.15 -0.19 11.43
CA PHE A 202 18.81 0.15 11.89
C PHE A 202 17.80 -0.52 10.96
N HIS A 203 17.10 -1.51 11.47
CA HIS A 203 16.09 -2.24 10.71
C HIS A 203 14.69 -1.97 11.25
N SER A 204 13.80 -1.53 10.38
CA SER A 204 12.38 -1.34 10.70
C SER A 204 11.49 -2.03 9.68
N ASP A 205 10.21 -2.04 9.95
CA ASP A 205 9.23 -2.34 8.92
C ASP A 205 9.21 -1.25 7.82
N CYS A 206 8.20 -1.28 6.93
CA CYS A 206 8.06 -0.28 5.88
C CYS A 206 7.22 0.94 6.31
N GLY A 207 7.04 1.17 7.61
CA GLY A 207 6.29 2.29 8.15
C GLY A 207 6.89 3.64 7.76
N SER A 208 6.04 4.62 7.45
CA SER A 208 6.46 5.97 7.06
C SER A 208 7.17 6.73 8.17
N GLU A 209 6.97 6.32 9.43
CA GLU A 209 7.62 6.88 10.61
C GLU A 209 9.13 6.72 10.58
N TYR A 210 9.63 5.57 10.07
CA TYR A 210 11.07 5.29 9.98
C TYR A 210 11.59 5.47 8.55
N ILE A 211 10.75 5.27 7.54
CA ILE A 211 11.12 5.37 6.13
C ILE A 211 10.83 6.80 5.64
N ASN A 212 11.52 7.76 6.21
CA ASN A 212 11.43 9.17 5.83
C ASN A 212 12.82 9.80 5.73
N ARG A 213 12.90 10.99 5.11
CA ARG A 213 14.16 11.66 4.80
C ARG A 213 14.94 12.08 6.06
N LYS A 214 14.26 12.52 7.11
CA LYS A 214 14.92 13.01 8.34
C LYS A 214 15.59 11.89 9.11
N VAL A 215 14.92 10.76 9.26
CA VAL A 215 15.52 9.56 9.88
C VAL A 215 16.68 9.07 9.01
N ALA A 216 16.55 9.05 7.69
CA ALA A 216 17.63 8.65 6.80
C ALA A 216 18.85 9.56 6.91
N GLU A 217 18.67 10.89 6.91
CA GLU A 217 19.75 11.87 7.08
C GLU A 217 20.46 11.73 8.45
N MET A 218 19.69 11.44 9.52
CA MET A 218 20.24 11.17 10.86
C MET A 218 21.13 9.91 10.85
N LEU A 219 20.59 8.80 10.33
CA LEU A 219 21.31 7.52 10.27
C LEU A 219 22.56 7.61 9.39
N GLU A 220 22.47 8.34 8.27
CA GLU A 220 23.61 8.58 7.37
C GLU A 220 24.72 9.37 8.07
N LYS A 221 24.39 10.44 8.80
CA LYS A 221 25.35 11.20 9.61
C LYS A 221 26.06 10.34 10.66
N LEU A 222 25.33 9.40 11.27
CA LEU A 222 25.86 8.45 12.25
C LEU A 222 26.55 7.24 11.59
N ARG A 223 26.57 7.16 10.27
CA ARG A 223 27.09 6.02 9.48
C ARG A 223 26.42 4.69 9.82
N ILE A 224 25.13 4.74 10.14
CA ILE A 224 24.28 3.58 10.43
C ILE A 224 23.55 3.17 9.15
N GLU A 225 23.68 1.91 8.76
CA GLU A 225 22.98 1.38 7.61
C GLU A 225 21.47 1.25 7.90
N GLN A 226 20.64 1.85 7.05
CA GLN A 226 19.19 1.71 7.15
C GLN A 226 18.69 0.56 6.29
N THR A 227 18.08 -0.42 6.91
CA THR A 227 17.41 -1.53 6.23
C THR A 227 15.92 -1.58 6.58
N LYS A 228 15.13 -2.21 5.71
CA LYS A 228 13.69 -2.38 5.93
C LYS A 228 13.24 -3.78 5.53
N SER A 229 12.15 -4.24 6.13
CA SER A 229 11.57 -5.54 5.90
C SER A 229 11.29 -5.81 4.42
N ARG A 230 11.54 -7.03 4.00
CA ARG A 230 11.24 -7.49 2.63
C ARG A 230 9.73 -7.62 2.45
N ALA A 231 9.25 -7.38 1.24
CA ALA A 231 7.83 -7.52 0.95
C ALA A 231 7.37 -8.98 1.17
N ARG A 232 6.27 -9.18 1.90
CA ARG A 232 5.67 -10.48 2.22
C ARG A 232 6.54 -11.40 3.11
N HIS A 233 7.51 -10.86 3.84
CA HIS A 233 8.33 -11.58 4.81
C HIS A 233 8.05 -11.07 6.22
N CYS A 234 6.96 -11.55 6.83
CA CYS A 234 6.50 -11.14 8.16
C CYS A 234 7.53 -11.38 9.27
N ASN A 235 8.44 -12.34 9.08
CA ASN A 235 9.44 -12.71 10.09
C ASN A 235 10.68 -11.79 10.10
N ASP A 236 10.78 -10.81 9.20
CA ASP A 236 11.96 -9.94 9.14
C ASP A 236 12.08 -9.04 10.37
N ASN A 237 10.96 -8.72 11.06
CA ASN A 237 10.93 -7.91 12.28
C ASN A 237 10.37 -8.66 13.51
N ALA A 238 10.22 -9.98 13.43
CA ALA A 238 9.59 -10.82 14.46
C ALA A 238 10.24 -10.70 15.83
N LEU A 239 11.55 -10.39 15.91
CA LEU A 239 12.26 -10.22 17.18
C LEU A 239 11.65 -9.08 18.00
N VAL A 240 11.57 -7.87 17.45
CA VAL A 240 11.01 -6.73 18.16
C VAL A 240 9.51 -6.87 18.40
N GLU A 241 8.76 -7.51 17.49
CA GLU A 241 7.36 -7.83 17.70
C GLU A 241 7.17 -8.75 18.92
N SER A 242 8.00 -9.78 19.08
CA SER A 242 7.97 -10.66 20.25
C SER A 242 8.31 -9.91 21.54
N LYS A 243 9.25 -8.98 21.50
CA LYS A 243 9.60 -8.11 22.63
C LYS A 243 8.50 -7.09 22.94
N ASN A 244 7.78 -6.61 21.94
CA ASN A 244 6.57 -5.81 22.16
C ASN A 244 5.55 -6.56 22.99
N ALA A 245 5.31 -7.84 22.72
CA ALA A 245 4.42 -8.66 23.51
C ALA A 245 4.95 -8.98 24.91
N SER A 246 6.20 -9.44 25.01
CA SER A 246 6.78 -9.94 26.25
C SER A 246 7.24 -8.83 27.22
N THR A 247 7.48 -7.63 26.76
CA THR A 247 7.91 -6.50 27.59
C THR A 247 6.86 -5.40 27.60
N VAL A 248 6.62 -4.72 26.46
CA VAL A 248 5.73 -3.58 26.41
C VAL A 248 4.32 -3.93 26.88
N ARG A 249 3.70 -4.94 26.27
CA ARG A 249 2.33 -5.33 26.60
C ARG A 249 2.20 -5.98 27.96
N LYS A 250 3.24 -6.65 28.43
CA LYS A 250 3.26 -7.25 29.77
C LYS A 250 3.25 -6.21 30.89
N TYR A 251 4.01 -5.11 30.75
CA TYR A 251 4.16 -4.10 31.81
C TYR A 251 3.19 -2.93 31.66
N LEU A 252 2.89 -2.50 30.44
CA LEU A 252 2.04 -1.33 30.18
C LEU A 252 0.63 -1.70 29.69
N GLY A 253 0.41 -2.99 29.32
CA GLY A 253 -0.89 -3.47 28.86
C GLY A 253 -1.34 -2.81 27.54
N TYR A 254 -2.66 -2.68 27.41
CA TYR A 254 -3.34 -2.08 26.26
C TYR A 254 -4.10 -0.79 26.63
N ALA A 255 -4.00 -0.37 27.88
CA ALA A 255 -4.72 0.82 28.35
C ALA A 255 -4.20 2.08 27.66
N HIS A 256 -5.11 3.04 27.45
CA HIS A 256 -4.75 4.36 26.96
C HIS A 256 -3.85 5.07 27.97
N ILE A 257 -2.69 5.55 27.51
CA ILE A 257 -1.78 6.39 28.30
C ILE A 257 -1.73 7.77 27.61
N PRO A 258 -2.14 8.85 28.32
CA PRO A 258 -2.21 10.19 27.74
C PRO A 258 -0.82 10.74 27.35
N ALA A 259 -0.79 11.54 26.29
CA ALA A 259 0.43 12.17 25.76
C ALA A 259 1.31 12.89 26.79
N PRO A 260 0.78 13.62 27.81
CA PRO A 260 1.59 14.28 28.82
C PRO A 260 2.42 13.35 29.73
N LEU A 261 2.13 12.05 29.74
CA LEU A 261 2.85 11.06 30.54
C LEU A 261 4.02 10.41 29.77
N ALA A 262 4.30 10.84 28.55
CA ALA A 262 5.36 10.22 27.71
C ALA A 262 6.73 10.26 28.41
N ASP A 263 7.14 11.40 28.97
CA ASP A 263 8.42 11.55 29.62
C ASP A 263 8.53 10.65 30.86
N LEU A 264 7.48 10.59 31.69
CA LEU A 264 7.42 9.71 32.85
C LEU A 264 7.53 8.24 32.46
N VAL A 265 6.87 7.84 31.38
CA VAL A 265 6.95 6.46 30.88
C VAL A 265 8.35 6.17 30.33
N SER A 266 9.01 7.13 29.67
CA SER A 266 10.39 6.98 29.21
C SER A 266 11.40 6.84 30.35
N GLU A 267 11.16 7.47 31.50
CA GLU A 267 12.00 7.29 32.70
C GLU A 267 11.82 5.90 33.33
N PHE A 268 10.64 5.32 33.17
CA PHE A 268 10.33 3.98 33.67
C PHE A 268 10.88 2.85 32.79
N THR A 269 10.99 3.07 31.49
CA THR A 269 11.34 2.03 30.50
C THR A 269 12.80 2.11 30.04
#